data_b226cf31a8a997a689356ff1a7c8d073
#
_entry.id   b226cf31a8a997a689356ff1a7c8d073
#
_cell.length_a   1.000
_cell.length_b   1.000
_cell.length_c   1.000
_cell.angle_alpha   90.00
_cell.angle_beta   90.00
_cell.angle_gamma   90.00
#
_symmetry.space_group_name_H-M   'P 1'
#
loop_
_entity.id
_entity.type
_entity.pdbx_description
1 polymer ?
#
loop_
_entity_poly.entity_id
_entity_poly.type
_entity_poly.pdbx_seq_one_letter_code
_entity_poly.pdbx_strand_id
1 'polypeptide(L)'
;MNASLVLGQANFTSRGAATTNSGLSEPHLIVFDASGNLWVTDTGNNRVLEFRPPFANGMAASLVIGQPDFVSSGVATTGSSLDFPTGIAFDNSGNLWVADLGNGRVLEFKPAFANGMSASLVLGQPDFTTVTIAPPTQSGLLAPFGIVFDSSGNLAVVDNNNNRTLIFTPSFSTHQNAALVLGQADFSSKVEATTATGQAGPNAVTAVF
;
A
#
# COMPACT_ATOMS: atom_id res chain seq x y z
N MET A 1 26.79 -8.48 12.08
CA MET A 1 25.78 -8.63 13.15
C MET A 1 24.70 -9.56 12.61
N ASN A 2 24.23 -10.54 13.40
CA ASN A 2 23.12 -11.42 12.99
C ASN A 2 21.78 -10.81 13.41
N ALA A 3 20.73 -11.08 12.63
CA ALA A 3 19.38 -10.71 13.03
C ALA A 3 18.99 -11.41 14.34
N SER A 4 18.30 -10.73 15.23
CA SER A 4 17.88 -11.24 16.53
C SER A 4 16.41 -11.69 16.57
N LEU A 5 15.63 -11.33 15.51
CA LEU A 5 14.20 -11.61 15.44
C LEU A 5 13.78 -11.87 14.00
N VAL A 6 12.85 -12.81 13.80
CA VAL A 6 12.21 -13.09 12.51
C VAL A 6 10.68 -13.14 12.69
N LEU A 7 9.96 -12.45 11.80
CA LEU A 7 8.50 -12.50 11.66
C LEU A 7 8.14 -13.18 10.35
N GLY A 8 6.99 -13.82 10.28
CA GLY A 8 6.52 -14.53 9.09
C GLY A 8 7.13 -15.93 8.88
N GLN A 9 8.07 -16.32 9.75
CA GLN A 9 8.72 -17.64 9.73
C GLN A 9 8.89 -18.16 11.16
N ALA A 10 8.89 -19.48 11.31
CA ALA A 10 9.08 -20.11 12.63
C ALA A 10 10.48 -19.88 13.21
N ASN A 11 11.49 -19.73 12.35
CA ASN A 11 12.89 -19.51 12.71
C ASN A 11 13.68 -18.91 11.54
N PHE A 12 14.98 -18.61 11.75
CA PHE A 12 15.85 -17.99 10.73
C PHE A 12 16.22 -18.89 9.55
N THR A 13 15.93 -20.17 9.58
CA THR A 13 16.23 -21.15 8.52
C THR A 13 15.00 -21.54 7.71
N SER A 14 13.80 -21.24 8.18
CA SER A 14 12.55 -21.45 7.46
C SER A 14 12.34 -20.38 6.38
N ARG A 15 11.71 -20.75 5.25
CA ARG A 15 11.42 -19.84 4.12
C ARG A 15 10.14 -20.21 3.34
N GLY A 16 9.28 -21.03 3.90
CA GLY A 16 8.02 -21.43 3.24
C GLY A 16 7.02 -20.29 3.25
N ALA A 17 6.39 -19.97 2.11
CA ALA A 17 5.23 -19.10 2.08
C ALA A 17 4.04 -19.76 2.79
N ALA A 18 3.28 -18.99 3.55
CA ALA A 18 2.10 -19.52 4.23
C ALA A 18 1.02 -18.45 4.42
N THR A 19 -0.24 -18.88 4.30
CA THR A 19 -1.44 -18.08 4.57
C THR A 19 -1.98 -18.45 5.95
N THR A 20 -1.29 -18.01 6.98
CA THR A 20 -1.65 -18.20 8.40
C THR A 20 -1.47 -16.88 9.14
N ASN A 21 -1.85 -16.82 10.41
CA ASN A 21 -1.61 -15.61 11.22
C ASN A 21 -0.12 -15.36 11.55
N SER A 22 0.76 -16.34 11.38
CA SER A 22 2.20 -16.20 11.64
C SER A 22 3.08 -16.40 10.41
N GLY A 23 2.48 -16.69 9.24
CA GLY A 23 3.19 -16.87 7.98
C GLY A 23 3.01 -15.67 7.05
N LEU A 24 3.98 -15.45 6.18
CA LEU A 24 3.97 -14.44 5.12
C LEU A 24 4.23 -15.07 3.76
N SER A 25 3.80 -14.40 2.69
CA SER A 25 4.10 -14.71 1.30
C SER A 25 4.47 -13.43 0.56
N GLU A 26 5.68 -13.36 0.03
CA GLU A 26 6.18 -12.19 -0.72
C GLU A 26 5.93 -10.85 0.00
N PRO A 27 6.37 -10.66 1.26
CA PRO A 27 6.18 -9.39 1.95
C PRO A 27 6.99 -8.27 1.26
N HIS A 28 6.37 -7.11 1.03
CA HIS A 28 7.01 -5.99 0.33
C HIS A 28 7.44 -4.86 1.25
N LEU A 29 6.51 -4.20 1.92
CA LEU A 29 6.79 -3.03 2.74
C LEU A 29 6.35 -3.21 4.18
N ILE A 30 7.00 -2.47 5.05
CA ILE A 30 6.70 -2.42 6.48
C ILE A 30 6.62 -0.96 6.92
N VAL A 31 5.77 -0.70 7.92
CA VAL A 31 5.68 0.59 8.60
C VAL A 31 5.33 0.38 10.06
N PHE A 32 5.81 1.26 10.93
CA PHE A 32 5.35 1.33 12.33
C PHE A 32 4.24 2.38 12.47
N ASP A 33 3.20 2.06 13.23
CA ASP A 33 2.25 3.06 13.66
C ASP A 33 2.76 3.84 14.90
N ALA A 34 2.02 4.86 15.34
CA ALA A 34 2.39 5.69 16.48
C ALA A 34 2.42 4.92 17.83
N SER A 35 1.81 3.73 17.90
CA SER A 35 1.81 2.84 19.07
C SER A 35 2.98 1.85 19.06
N GLY A 36 3.79 1.85 17.99
CA GLY A 36 4.89 0.92 17.81
C GLY A 36 4.46 -0.45 17.28
N ASN A 37 3.24 -0.61 16.77
CA ASN A 37 2.84 -1.82 16.08
C ASN A 37 3.46 -1.85 14.69
N LEU A 38 3.93 -3.02 14.27
CA LEU A 38 4.49 -3.23 12.93
C LEU A 38 3.39 -3.69 11.97
N TRP A 39 3.26 -3.00 10.86
CA TRP A 39 2.37 -3.35 9.78
C TRP A 39 3.17 -3.81 8.56
N VAL A 40 2.73 -4.89 7.93
CA VAL A 40 3.44 -5.57 6.83
C VAL A 40 2.47 -5.81 5.68
N THR A 41 2.84 -5.40 4.47
CA THR A 41 2.16 -5.87 3.26
C THR A 41 2.58 -7.30 2.98
N ASP A 42 1.67 -8.24 3.17
CA ASP A 42 1.80 -9.67 2.87
C ASP A 42 1.22 -9.91 1.46
N THR A 43 1.99 -9.43 0.47
CA THR A 43 1.56 -9.18 -0.91
C THR A 43 1.06 -10.43 -1.60
N GLY A 44 1.79 -11.56 -1.50
CA GLY A 44 1.39 -12.83 -2.09
C GLY A 44 0.14 -13.45 -1.45
N ASN A 45 -0.27 -12.96 -0.27
CA ASN A 45 -1.53 -13.35 0.40
C ASN A 45 -2.61 -12.26 0.29
N ASN A 46 -2.40 -11.20 -0.51
CA ASN A 46 -3.39 -10.13 -0.77
C ASN A 46 -3.93 -9.48 0.50
N ARG A 47 -3.04 -9.17 1.47
CA ARG A 47 -3.43 -8.63 2.78
C ARG A 47 -2.34 -7.75 3.40
N VAL A 48 -2.74 -7.01 4.43
CA VAL A 48 -1.84 -6.32 5.36
C VAL A 48 -2.02 -6.91 6.75
N LEU A 49 -0.93 -7.21 7.44
CA LEU A 49 -0.93 -7.77 8.79
C LEU A 49 -0.36 -6.77 9.80
N GLU A 50 -0.98 -6.70 10.99
CA GLU A 50 -0.47 -5.98 12.14
C GLU A 50 0.18 -6.95 13.15
N PHE A 51 1.37 -6.62 13.62
CA PHE A 51 2.05 -7.30 14.74
C PHE A 51 2.26 -6.32 15.88
N ARG A 52 1.85 -6.70 17.09
CA ARG A 52 1.95 -5.84 18.28
C ARG A 52 3.13 -6.25 19.17
N PRO A 53 3.88 -5.29 19.70
CA PRO A 53 4.96 -5.62 20.65
C PRO A 53 4.39 -6.24 21.95
N PRO A 54 5.22 -7.03 22.70
CA PRO A 54 6.62 -7.35 22.42
C PRO A 54 6.76 -8.35 21.27
N PHE A 55 7.70 -8.06 20.35
CA PHE A 55 7.93 -8.93 19.19
C PHE A 55 8.68 -10.21 19.58
N ALA A 56 8.30 -11.34 18.97
CA ALA A 56 8.91 -12.65 19.18
C ALA A 56 9.01 -13.44 17.87
N ASN A 57 9.96 -14.35 17.78
CA ASN A 57 10.12 -15.20 16.60
C ASN A 57 8.85 -16.02 16.36
N GLY A 58 8.36 -16.00 15.10
CA GLY A 58 7.19 -16.75 14.69
C GLY A 58 5.86 -16.32 15.34
N MET A 59 5.81 -15.13 15.94
CA MET A 59 4.57 -14.63 16.56
C MET A 59 3.44 -14.48 15.55
N ALA A 60 2.21 -14.59 16.05
CA ALA A 60 1.02 -14.36 15.28
C ALA A 60 0.73 -12.86 15.13
N ALA A 61 0.22 -12.46 13.96
CA ALA A 61 -0.39 -11.16 13.73
C ALA A 61 -1.65 -10.99 14.58
N SER A 62 -1.93 -9.77 14.99
CA SER A 62 -3.09 -9.39 15.80
C SER A 62 -4.27 -8.92 14.98
N LEU A 63 -4.04 -8.51 13.71
CA LEU A 63 -5.08 -7.98 12.83
C LEU A 63 -4.73 -8.20 11.37
N VAL A 64 -5.78 -8.35 10.52
CA VAL A 64 -5.67 -8.48 9.06
C VAL A 64 -6.59 -7.48 8.35
N ILE A 65 -6.04 -6.78 7.36
CA ILE A 65 -6.75 -5.90 6.42
C ILE A 65 -6.66 -6.51 5.03
N GLY A 66 -7.73 -6.39 4.24
CA GLY A 66 -7.79 -6.89 2.85
C GLY A 66 -8.25 -8.33 2.73
N GLN A 67 -8.40 -9.04 3.85
CA GLN A 67 -8.99 -10.38 3.93
C GLN A 67 -9.93 -10.48 5.13
N PRO A 68 -10.96 -11.35 5.09
CA PRO A 68 -11.90 -11.50 6.21
C PRO A 68 -11.26 -12.15 7.44
N ASP A 69 -10.20 -12.94 7.24
CA ASP A 69 -9.50 -13.71 8.27
C ASP A 69 -8.04 -13.97 7.89
N PHE A 70 -7.30 -14.67 8.77
CA PHE A 70 -5.87 -14.96 8.59
C PHE A 70 -5.55 -16.12 7.66
N VAL A 71 -6.54 -16.86 7.16
CA VAL A 71 -6.36 -18.05 6.29
C VAL A 71 -6.87 -17.82 4.87
N SER A 72 -7.53 -16.70 4.63
CA SER A 72 -7.98 -16.26 3.30
C SER A 72 -6.87 -15.49 2.57
N SER A 73 -6.84 -15.63 1.22
CA SER A 73 -5.89 -14.91 0.34
C SER A 73 -6.50 -14.61 -1.04
N GLY A 74 -7.82 -14.66 -1.16
CA GLY A 74 -8.53 -14.40 -2.42
C GLY A 74 -8.40 -12.94 -2.86
N VAL A 75 -8.33 -12.72 -4.19
CA VAL A 75 -8.37 -11.39 -4.80
C VAL A 75 -9.82 -10.96 -5.03
N ALA A 76 -10.12 -9.69 -4.79
CA ALA A 76 -11.39 -9.08 -5.18
C ALA A 76 -11.26 -7.56 -5.24
N THR A 77 -12.24 -6.92 -5.94
CA THR A 77 -12.33 -5.47 -6.04
C THR A 77 -13.52 -5.00 -5.21
N THR A 78 -13.31 -4.91 -3.90
CA THR A 78 -14.31 -4.40 -2.93
C THR A 78 -13.63 -3.43 -1.98
N GLY A 79 -14.39 -2.77 -1.10
CA GLY A 79 -13.81 -1.92 -0.06
C GLY A 79 -13.01 -2.68 1.01
N SER A 80 -13.21 -3.98 1.17
CA SER A 80 -12.56 -4.82 2.18
C SER A 80 -11.58 -5.85 1.64
N SER A 81 -11.31 -5.85 0.33
CA SER A 81 -10.39 -6.80 -0.31
C SER A 81 -9.23 -6.06 -0.97
N LEU A 82 -8.09 -6.73 -1.08
CA LEU A 82 -6.90 -6.24 -1.76
C LEU A 82 -6.49 -7.21 -2.88
N ASP A 83 -5.76 -6.70 -3.86
CA ASP A 83 -5.11 -7.46 -4.90
C ASP A 83 -3.66 -6.98 -5.05
N PHE A 84 -2.73 -7.82 -4.62
CA PHE A 84 -1.29 -7.53 -4.65
C PHE A 84 -0.91 -6.19 -3.97
N PRO A 85 -1.23 -5.97 -2.67
CA PRO A 85 -0.89 -4.74 -1.97
C PRO A 85 0.64 -4.59 -1.84
N THR A 86 1.15 -3.38 -2.11
CA THR A 86 2.60 -3.12 -2.14
C THR A 86 3.01 -2.04 -1.13
N GLY A 87 2.58 -0.80 -1.34
CA GLY A 87 2.91 0.34 -0.48
C GLY A 87 1.96 0.50 0.70
N ILE A 88 2.50 0.86 1.87
CA ILE A 88 1.71 1.25 3.05
C ILE A 88 2.30 2.48 3.72
N ALA A 89 1.44 3.34 4.25
CA ALA A 89 1.83 4.51 5.04
C ALA A 89 0.72 4.88 6.04
N PHE A 90 1.10 5.58 7.10
CA PHE A 90 0.15 6.24 8.00
C PHE A 90 0.15 7.75 7.75
N ASP A 91 -1.03 8.35 7.76
CA ASP A 91 -1.13 9.80 7.81
C ASP A 91 -1.04 10.33 9.26
N ASN A 92 -1.01 11.66 9.42
CA ASN A 92 -0.92 12.31 10.73
C ASN A 92 -2.14 12.08 11.64
N SER A 93 -3.24 11.57 11.11
CA SER A 93 -4.45 11.20 11.87
C SER A 93 -4.45 9.74 12.31
N GLY A 94 -3.42 8.97 11.90
CA GLY A 94 -3.31 7.54 12.16
C GLY A 94 -4.16 6.67 11.23
N ASN A 95 -4.62 7.20 10.10
CA ASN A 95 -5.27 6.38 9.08
C ASN A 95 -4.22 5.59 8.30
N LEU A 96 -4.50 4.32 8.05
CA LEU A 96 -3.67 3.44 7.22
C LEU A 96 -4.03 3.63 5.74
N TRP A 97 -3.03 3.89 4.93
CA TRP A 97 -3.16 3.96 3.47
C TRP A 97 -2.42 2.80 2.83
N VAL A 98 -3.06 2.16 1.84
CA VAL A 98 -2.55 0.94 1.18
C VAL A 98 -2.61 1.12 -0.34
N ALA A 99 -1.47 0.95 -1.00
CA ALA A 99 -1.40 0.83 -2.46
C ALA A 99 -1.84 -0.58 -2.87
N ASP A 100 -3.01 -0.68 -3.46
CA ASP A 100 -3.68 -1.89 -3.94
C ASP A 100 -3.38 -2.04 -5.44
N LEU A 101 -2.16 -2.53 -5.74
CA LEU A 101 -1.53 -2.49 -7.06
C LEU A 101 -2.38 -3.16 -8.12
N GLY A 102 -2.86 -4.38 -7.88
CA GLY A 102 -3.63 -5.16 -8.85
C GLY A 102 -4.98 -4.52 -9.20
N ASN A 103 -5.57 -3.77 -8.26
CA ASN A 103 -6.81 -3.02 -8.47
C ASN A 103 -6.58 -1.57 -8.95
N GLY A 104 -5.32 -1.14 -9.14
CA GLY A 104 -4.98 0.20 -9.63
C GLY A 104 -5.49 1.34 -8.75
N ARG A 105 -5.40 1.20 -7.42
CA ARG A 105 -5.98 2.15 -6.47
C ARG A 105 -5.17 2.27 -5.17
N VAL A 106 -5.43 3.34 -4.42
CA VAL A 106 -4.97 3.49 -3.04
C VAL A 106 -6.20 3.57 -2.13
N LEU A 107 -6.21 2.79 -1.06
CA LEU A 107 -7.30 2.71 -0.09
C LEU A 107 -6.89 3.33 1.25
N GLU A 108 -7.83 4.09 1.88
CA GLU A 108 -7.71 4.59 3.24
C GLU A 108 -8.53 3.74 4.20
N PHE A 109 -7.94 3.31 5.31
CA PHE A 109 -8.60 2.62 6.42
C PHE A 109 -8.45 3.47 7.68
N LYS A 110 -9.58 3.76 8.35
CA LYS A 110 -9.59 4.58 9.57
C LYS A 110 -9.59 3.72 10.84
N PRO A 111 -8.89 4.12 11.90
CA PRO A 111 -9.05 3.46 13.19
C PRO A 111 -10.52 3.65 13.72
N ALA A 112 -11.09 2.72 14.55
CA ALA A 112 -10.40 1.55 15.09
C ALA A 112 -10.36 0.41 14.05
N PHE A 113 -9.16 -0.16 13.84
CA PHE A 113 -8.97 -1.22 12.86
C PHE A 113 -9.60 -2.54 13.32
N ALA A 114 -10.16 -3.30 12.38
CA ALA A 114 -10.79 -4.60 12.59
C ALA A 114 -10.51 -5.55 11.42
N ASN A 115 -10.50 -6.85 11.67
CA ASN A 115 -10.33 -7.85 10.61
C ASN A 115 -11.41 -7.70 9.53
N GLY A 116 -11.00 -7.69 8.28
CA GLY A 116 -11.91 -7.61 7.14
C GLY A 116 -12.68 -6.29 7.00
N MET A 117 -12.29 -5.23 7.71
CA MET A 117 -12.96 -3.93 7.61
C MET A 117 -12.88 -3.35 6.20
N SER A 118 -13.87 -2.53 5.85
CA SER A 118 -13.88 -1.79 4.59
C SER A 118 -13.10 -0.48 4.71
N ALA A 119 -12.44 -0.10 3.61
CA ALA A 119 -11.84 1.20 3.43
C ALA A 119 -12.89 2.32 3.48
N SER A 120 -12.46 3.51 3.88
CA SER A 120 -13.28 4.72 3.97
C SER A 120 -13.19 5.60 2.74
N LEU A 121 -12.11 5.45 1.94
CA LEU A 121 -11.83 6.28 0.78
C LEU A 121 -11.01 5.49 -0.25
N VAL A 122 -11.19 5.82 -1.54
CA VAL A 122 -10.42 5.27 -2.66
C VAL A 122 -9.89 6.39 -3.54
N LEU A 123 -8.58 6.35 -3.86
CA LEU A 123 -7.94 7.14 -4.91
C LEU A 123 -7.58 6.24 -6.10
N GLY A 124 -7.54 6.79 -7.30
CA GLY A 124 -7.16 6.05 -8.50
C GLY A 124 -8.34 5.44 -9.26
N GLN A 125 -9.45 5.16 -8.57
CA GLN A 125 -10.67 4.58 -9.14
C GLN A 125 -11.90 5.40 -8.71
N PRO A 126 -13.00 5.37 -9.49
CA PRO A 126 -14.21 6.15 -9.16
C PRO A 126 -14.93 5.65 -7.91
N ASP A 127 -14.80 4.37 -7.59
CA ASP A 127 -15.43 3.71 -6.44
C ASP A 127 -14.64 2.46 -6.02
N PHE A 128 -15.14 1.72 -5.00
CA PHE A 128 -14.48 0.55 -4.43
C PHE A 128 -14.59 -0.73 -5.29
N THR A 129 -15.42 -0.73 -6.33
CA THR A 129 -15.75 -1.93 -7.12
C THR A 129 -15.29 -1.86 -8.56
N THR A 130 -14.86 -0.68 -9.00
CA THR A 130 -14.38 -0.45 -10.36
C THR A 130 -12.87 -0.67 -10.46
N VAL A 131 -12.44 -1.32 -11.54
CA VAL A 131 -11.05 -1.35 -12.01
C VAL A 131 -11.04 -0.83 -13.43
N THR A 132 -10.55 0.38 -13.63
CA THR A 132 -10.40 0.99 -14.95
C THR A 132 -8.95 0.98 -15.36
N ILE A 133 -8.63 0.25 -16.43
CA ILE A 133 -7.34 0.35 -17.13
C ILE A 133 -7.55 1.34 -18.29
N ALA A 134 -7.46 2.62 -17.98
CA ALA A 134 -7.64 3.69 -18.94
C ALA A 134 -6.30 4.40 -19.24
N PRO A 135 -6.21 5.22 -20.30
CA PRO A 135 -5.11 6.17 -20.44
C PRO A 135 -4.91 7.00 -19.16
N PRO A 136 -3.69 7.48 -18.88
CA PRO A 136 -3.42 8.29 -17.69
C PRO A 136 -4.37 9.49 -17.60
N THR A 137 -4.88 9.73 -16.40
CA THR A 137 -5.71 10.89 -16.07
C THR A 137 -5.20 11.53 -14.79
N GLN A 138 -5.73 12.68 -14.42
CA GLN A 138 -5.35 13.38 -13.18
C GLN A 138 -5.76 12.61 -11.91
N SER A 139 -6.83 11.80 -11.97
CA SER A 139 -7.34 11.02 -10.84
C SER A 139 -7.06 9.54 -10.93
N GLY A 140 -6.70 9.00 -12.12
CA GLY A 140 -6.51 7.57 -12.34
C GLY A 140 -5.12 7.09 -11.96
N LEU A 141 -5.02 5.86 -11.46
CA LEU A 141 -3.78 5.15 -11.15
C LEU A 141 -3.71 3.83 -11.91
N LEU A 142 -2.49 3.41 -12.27
CA LEU A 142 -2.24 2.11 -12.89
C LEU A 142 -1.01 1.46 -12.25
N ALA A 143 -1.25 0.41 -11.46
CA ALA A 143 -0.24 -0.26 -10.65
C ALA A 143 0.48 0.68 -9.67
N PRO A 144 -0.24 1.32 -8.71
CA PRO A 144 0.39 2.12 -7.66
C PRO A 144 1.29 1.23 -6.81
N PHE A 145 2.55 1.66 -6.60
CA PHE A 145 3.55 0.83 -5.94
C PHE A 145 3.95 1.37 -4.57
N GLY A 146 4.61 2.51 -4.53
CA GLY A 146 5.06 3.16 -3.30
C GLY A 146 4.17 4.35 -2.93
N ILE A 147 3.91 4.51 -1.65
CA ILE A 147 3.18 5.68 -1.12
C ILE A 147 3.91 6.25 0.09
N VAL A 148 3.83 7.57 0.26
CA VAL A 148 4.43 8.25 1.39
C VAL A 148 3.75 9.59 1.64
N PHE A 149 3.66 9.99 2.91
CA PHE A 149 3.21 11.32 3.29
C PHE A 149 4.41 12.25 3.52
N ASP A 150 4.29 13.49 3.08
CA ASP A 150 5.21 14.54 3.49
C ASP A 150 4.75 15.19 4.83
N SER A 151 5.58 16.10 5.38
CA SER A 151 5.28 16.80 6.63
C SER A 151 4.06 17.75 6.54
N SER A 152 3.62 18.09 5.35
CA SER A 152 2.42 18.91 5.10
C SER A 152 1.15 18.05 4.98
N GLY A 153 1.29 16.72 5.04
CA GLY A 153 0.20 15.77 4.87
C GLY A 153 -0.17 15.49 3.41
N ASN A 154 0.66 15.89 2.44
CA ASN A 154 0.44 15.50 1.05
C ASN A 154 0.83 14.03 0.85
N LEU A 155 0.03 13.29 0.08
CA LEU A 155 0.29 11.91 -0.28
C LEU A 155 0.96 11.85 -1.66
N ALA A 156 2.19 11.35 -1.71
CA ALA A 156 2.87 10.98 -2.94
C ALA A 156 2.57 9.51 -3.27
N VAL A 157 2.16 9.24 -4.50
CA VAL A 157 1.85 7.90 -5.02
C VAL A 157 2.69 7.64 -6.25
N VAL A 158 3.51 6.59 -6.21
CA VAL A 158 4.21 6.09 -7.41
C VAL A 158 3.19 5.36 -8.27
N ASP A 159 2.88 5.91 -9.43
CA ASP A 159 1.99 5.36 -10.47
C ASP A 159 2.86 4.66 -11.53
N ASN A 160 3.30 3.44 -11.17
CA ASN A 160 4.44 2.75 -11.80
C ASN A 160 4.23 2.54 -13.31
N ASN A 161 3.11 1.96 -13.72
CA ASN A 161 2.85 1.66 -15.12
C ASN A 161 2.49 2.89 -15.98
N ASN A 162 2.36 4.05 -15.35
CA ASN A 162 2.24 5.35 -16.03
C ASN A 162 3.54 6.17 -15.96
N ASN A 163 4.64 5.60 -15.44
CA ASN A 163 5.97 6.25 -15.36
C ASN A 163 5.92 7.64 -14.70
N ARG A 164 5.18 7.77 -13.59
CA ARG A 164 4.98 9.07 -12.90
C ARG A 164 4.78 8.89 -11.41
N THR A 165 4.91 9.99 -10.68
CA THR A 165 4.47 10.12 -9.30
C THR A 165 3.38 11.18 -9.23
N LEU A 166 2.26 10.87 -8.59
CA LEU A 166 1.17 11.80 -8.35
C LEU A 166 1.18 12.29 -6.90
N ILE A 167 0.94 13.60 -6.70
CA ILE A 167 0.80 14.21 -5.38
C ILE A 167 -0.66 14.59 -5.16
N PHE A 168 -1.25 14.04 -4.11
CA PHE A 168 -2.60 14.37 -3.64
C PHE A 168 -2.50 15.22 -2.39
N THR A 169 -3.29 16.29 -2.32
CA THR A 169 -3.30 17.21 -1.17
C THR A 169 -4.51 16.95 -0.27
N PRO A 170 -4.41 17.13 1.06
CA PRO A 170 -5.57 17.11 1.93
C PRO A 170 -6.53 18.31 1.59
N SER A 171 -7.88 18.23 1.80
CA SER A 171 -8.60 17.09 2.40
C SER A 171 -8.91 16.03 1.34
N PHE A 172 -8.63 14.77 1.69
CA PHE A 172 -8.83 13.68 0.73
C PHE A 172 -10.31 13.34 0.50
N SER A 173 -10.64 12.97 -0.73
CA SER A 173 -11.97 12.51 -1.16
C SER A 173 -11.85 11.40 -2.20
N THR A 174 -12.85 10.54 -2.28
CA THR A 174 -12.88 9.46 -3.30
C THR A 174 -12.76 10.04 -4.70
N HIS A 175 -11.91 9.40 -5.52
CA HIS A 175 -11.63 9.79 -6.91
C HIS A 175 -11.06 11.21 -7.06
N GLN A 176 -10.37 11.71 -6.05
CA GLN A 176 -9.76 13.04 -6.07
C GLN A 176 -8.75 13.16 -7.22
N ASN A 177 -8.71 14.34 -7.84
CA ASN A 177 -7.63 14.70 -8.76
C ASN A 177 -6.33 14.96 -8.00
N ALA A 178 -5.20 14.49 -8.53
CA ALA A 178 -3.89 14.86 -8.04
C ALA A 178 -3.63 16.36 -8.26
N ALA A 179 -2.90 16.98 -7.34
CA ALA A 179 -2.51 18.38 -7.43
C ALA A 179 -1.28 18.58 -8.31
N LEU A 180 -0.39 17.58 -8.39
CA LEU A 180 0.87 17.65 -9.12
C LEU A 180 1.22 16.30 -9.72
N VAL A 181 1.86 16.32 -10.89
CA VAL A 181 2.51 15.16 -11.51
C VAL A 181 4.02 15.39 -11.60
N LEU A 182 4.79 14.38 -11.25
CA LEU A 182 6.25 14.34 -11.38
C LEU A 182 6.63 13.22 -12.35
N GLY A 183 7.64 13.47 -13.17
CA GLY A 183 8.15 12.50 -14.15
C GLY A 183 7.44 12.51 -15.49
N GLN A 184 6.38 13.31 -15.66
CA GLN A 184 5.68 13.51 -16.93
C GLN A 184 5.41 15.00 -17.15
N ALA A 185 5.20 15.38 -18.41
CA ALA A 185 4.92 16.77 -18.79
C ALA A 185 3.52 17.23 -18.30
N ASP A 186 2.57 16.31 -18.24
CA ASP A 186 1.18 16.53 -17.82
C ASP A 186 0.56 15.23 -17.27
N PHE A 187 -0.69 15.30 -16.82
CA PHE A 187 -1.42 14.16 -16.24
C PHE A 187 -1.85 13.10 -17.25
N SER A 188 -1.76 13.35 -18.54
CA SER A 188 -2.18 12.44 -19.62
C SER A 188 -1.00 11.70 -20.27
N SER A 189 0.21 12.13 -19.99
CA SER A 189 1.44 11.56 -20.53
C SER A 189 1.89 10.34 -19.70
N LYS A 190 2.55 9.37 -20.36
CA LYS A 190 3.16 8.19 -19.74
C LYS A 190 4.45 7.72 -20.44
N VAL A 191 5.13 8.62 -21.11
CA VAL A 191 6.33 8.29 -21.89
C VAL A 191 7.48 7.92 -20.97
N GLU A 192 8.15 6.80 -21.24
CA GLU A 192 9.42 6.50 -20.59
C GLU A 192 10.50 7.49 -21.05
N ALA A 193 11.16 8.12 -20.10
CA ALA A 193 12.24 9.04 -20.39
C ALA A 193 13.32 9.01 -19.29
N THR A 194 14.58 9.02 -19.72
CA THR A 194 15.75 9.12 -18.84
C THR A 194 16.27 10.56 -18.81
N THR A 195 15.37 11.51 -18.56
CA THR A 195 15.69 12.95 -18.50
C THR A 195 15.48 13.49 -17.09
N ALA A 196 15.93 14.72 -16.82
CA ALA A 196 15.74 15.35 -15.51
C ALA A 196 14.24 15.49 -15.10
N THR A 197 13.33 15.47 -16.05
CA THR A 197 11.88 15.61 -15.83
C THR A 197 11.08 14.35 -16.10
N GLY A 198 11.70 13.31 -16.67
CA GLY A 198 11.03 12.04 -16.98
C GLY A 198 11.40 10.92 -16.00
N GLN A 199 10.49 10.01 -15.78
CA GLN A 199 10.68 8.79 -14.98
C GLN A 199 10.47 7.55 -15.86
N ALA A 200 11.29 6.51 -15.62
CA ALA A 200 11.13 5.20 -16.22
C ALA A 200 10.91 4.19 -15.10
N GLY A 201 9.69 3.66 -14.98
CA GLY A 201 9.32 2.62 -14.03
C GLY A 201 9.69 2.93 -12.57
N PRO A 202 9.22 4.04 -11.96
CA PRO A 202 9.59 4.35 -10.57
C PRO A 202 9.05 3.27 -9.62
N ASN A 203 9.92 2.69 -8.80
CA ASN A 203 9.53 1.60 -7.91
C ASN A 203 9.36 2.02 -6.45
N ALA A 204 9.88 3.17 -6.06
CA ALA A 204 9.79 3.61 -4.66
C ALA A 204 9.81 5.13 -4.52
N VAL A 205 9.05 5.62 -3.56
CA VAL A 205 9.16 6.97 -3.00
C VAL A 205 9.53 6.84 -1.53
N THR A 206 10.57 7.54 -1.11
CA THR A 206 10.95 7.63 0.30
C THR A 206 10.86 9.08 0.74
N ALA A 207 10.10 9.36 1.79
CA ALA A 207 10.16 10.66 2.45
C ALA A 207 11.45 10.73 3.27
N VAL A 208 12.22 11.79 3.09
CA VAL A 208 13.33 12.14 3.97
C VAL A 208 12.80 13.23 4.90
N PHE A 209 12.74 12.92 6.18
CA PHE A 209 12.33 13.84 7.26
C PHE A 209 13.53 14.59 7.78
#